data_d0dd24764412142cd9f9bc05dfeca86f
#
_entry.id   d0dd24764412142cd9f9bc05dfeca86f
#
_cell.length_a   1.000
_cell.length_b   1.000
_cell.length_c   1.000
_cell.angle_alpha   90.00
_cell.angle_beta   90.00
_cell.angle_gamma   90.00
#
_symmetry.space_group_name_H-M   'P 1'
#
loop_
_entity.id
_entity.type
_entity.pdbx_description
1 polymer ?
#
loop_
_entity_poly.entity_id
_entity_poly.type
_entity_poly.pdbx_seq_one_letter_code
_entity_poly.pdbx_strand_id
1 'polypeptide(L)'
;RSSIISHMDKKKVQCFFFDALGVEYLAFIMAKCEEYGLVSEVAIGRCELPSITAKNKEFLQYFADEDWRKIDVLDEIKHHSQVYDYRKCEYPLHLFEELDVIDEQLRMIQSMLVQGMLEKALIVADHGASRLAVRYGHELNSSIELEESGEHSGRCCPAAEDPNLSFVAYEDGFAVLANYERFKGGRRANVEVHGGASLEEVVVPIITLTKRPDNIELCFVNPVIALKPRVTPELVLYSNVPLSKPRLLIDGDFYDGEFVADKKHARFEI
;
A
#
# COMPACT_ATOMS: atom_id res chain seq x y z
N ARG A 1 0.20 2.82 -10.03
CA ARG A 1 -1.06 2.50 -9.36
C ARG A 1 -2.19 2.32 -10.37
N SER A 2 -2.58 3.33 -11.10
CA SER A 2 -3.74 3.28 -12.03
C SER A 2 -3.62 2.21 -13.10
N SER A 3 -2.43 1.93 -13.61
CA SER A 3 -2.21 0.84 -14.57
C SER A 3 -2.53 -0.55 -13.98
N ILE A 4 -2.24 -0.77 -12.70
CA ILE A 4 -2.58 -2.03 -12.01
C ILE A 4 -4.10 -2.13 -11.86
N ILE A 5 -4.74 -1.08 -11.35
CA ILE A 5 -6.19 -1.06 -11.08
C ILE A 5 -7.01 -1.17 -12.38
N SER A 6 -6.57 -0.54 -13.47
CA SER A 6 -7.29 -0.58 -14.75
C SER A 6 -7.41 -1.99 -15.34
N HIS A 7 -6.43 -2.86 -15.07
CA HIS A 7 -6.40 -4.24 -15.59
C HIS A 7 -7.05 -5.26 -14.64
N MET A 8 -7.49 -4.86 -13.45
CA MET A 8 -8.17 -5.77 -12.52
C MET A 8 -9.60 -6.08 -12.97
N ASP A 9 -10.04 -7.32 -12.74
CA ASP A 9 -11.46 -7.67 -12.81
C ASP A 9 -12.19 -7.04 -11.62
N LYS A 10 -13.11 -6.11 -11.92
CA LYS A 10 -13.85 -5.30 -10.93
C LYS A 10 -15.26 -5.85 -10.63
N LYS A 11 -15.59 -7.02 -11.18
CA LYS A 11 -16.90 -7.61 -10.93
C LYS A 11 -17.05 -7.98 -9.45
N LYS A 12 -18.05 -7.40 -8.79
CA LYS A 12 -18.34 -7.58 -7.35
C LYS A 12 -17.14 -7.20 -6.43
N VAL A 13 -16.38 -6.18 -6.83
CA VAL A 13 -15.27 -5.61 -6.06
C VAL A 13 -15.73 -4.29 -5.47
N GLN A 14 -15.60 -4.11 -4.15
CA GLN A 14 -15.71 -2.80 -3.52
C GLN A 14 -14.32 -2.24 -3.23
N CYS A 15 -14.09 -0.98 -3.63
CA CYS A 15 -12.87 -0.24 -3.36
C CYS A 15 -12.99 0.50 -2.02
N PHE A 16 -12.03 0.28 -1.15
CA PHE A 16 -11.82 1.00 0.10
C PHE A 16 -10.63 1.95 -0.12
N PHE A 17 -10.95 3.20 -0.36
CA PHE A 17 -9.97 4.24 -0.59
C PHE A 17 -9.52 4.81 0.76
N PHE A 18 -8.32 4.46 1.19
CA PHE A 18 -7.69 5.03 2.38
C PHE A 18 -6.88 6.27 1.99
N ASP A 19 -7.21 7.39 2.59
CA ASP A 19 -6.43 8.61 2.50
C ASP A 19 -5.16 8.47 3.35
N ALA A 20 -3.99 8.70 2.73
CA ALA A 20 -2.66 8.65 3.34
C ALA A 20 -2.22 7.29 3.94
N LEU A 21 -2.61 6.15 3.34
CA LEU A 21 -2.12 4.84 3.74
C LEU A 21 -0.81 4.49 3.02
N GLY A 22 0.30 4.55 3.73
CA GLY A 22 1.61 4.16 3.22
C GLY A 22 1.88 2.65 3.34
N VAL A 23 3.02 2.22 2.78
CA VAL A 23 3.45 0.81 2.79
C VAL A 23 3.97 0.34 4.16
N GLU A 24 4.24 1.23 5.09
CA GLU A 24 4.70 0.95 6.44
C GLU A 24 3.72 0.09 7.24
N TYR A 25 2.43 0.14 6.90
CA TYR A 25 1.39 -0.66 7.56
C TYR A 25 1.21 -2.07 6.98
N LEU A 26 1.90 -2.42 5.89
CA LEU A 26 1.69 -3.70 5.21
C LEU A 26 1.87 -4.91 6.11
N ALA A 27 2.91 -4.92 6.95
CA ALA A 27 3.16 -6.04 7.85
C ALA A 27 2.00 -6.23 8.84
N PHE A 28 1.46 -5.14 9.38
CA PHE A 28 0.31 -5.16 10.28
C PHE A 28 -0.96 -5.64 9.55
N ILE A 29 -1.25 -5.06 8.38
CA ILE A 29 -2.42 -5.42 7.57
C ILE A 29 -2.39 -6.91 7.22
N MET A 30 -1.24 -7.43 6.76
CA MET A 30 -1.11 -8.84 6.40
C MET A 30 -1.31 -9.76 7.60
N ALA A 31 -0.76 -9.42 8.77
CA ALA A 31 -0.96 -10.18 10.00
C ALA A 31 -2.42 -10.20 10.44
N LYS A 32 -3.11 -9.06 10.35
CA LYS A 32 -4.55 -8.97 10.65
C LYS A 32 -5.41 -9.72 9.64
N CYS A 33 -5.06 -9.68 8.36
CA CYS A 33 -5.75 -10.48 7.35
C CYS A 33 -5.65 -11.98 7.65
N GLU A 34 -4.48 -12.45 8.06
CA GLU A 34 -4.30 -13.84 8.48
C GLU A 34 -5.16 -14.20 9.71
N GLU A 35 -5.15 -13.34 10.73
CA GLU A 35 -5.97 -13.49 11.96
C GLU A 35 -7.46 -13.58 11.61
N TYR A 36 -7.93 -12.76 10.66
CA TYR A 36 -9.35 -12.70 10.27
C TYR A 36 -9.77 -13.72 9.20
N GLY A 37 -8.88 -14.63 8.83
CA GLY A 37 -9.16 -15.63 7.82
C GLY A 37 -9.38 -15.04 6.42
N LEU A 38 -8.68 -13.96 6.11
CA LEU A 38 -8.64 -13.36 4.79
C LEU A 38 -7.39 -13.81 4.01
N VAL A 39 -7.52 -13.81 2.70
CA VAL A 39 -6.40 -13.94 1.76
C VAL A 39 -6.12 -12.56 1.21
N SER A 40 -4.86 -12.12 1.32
CA SER A 40 -4.40 -10.84 0.80
C SER A 40 -3.43 -11.02 -0.37
N GLU A 41 -3.70 -10.34 -1.48
CA GLU A 41 -2.78 -10.20 -2.60
C GLU A 41 -2.31 -8.74 -2.64
N VAL A 42 -1.00 -8.53 -2.55
CA VAL A 42 -0.41 -7.20 -2.43
C VAL A 42 0.36 -6.84 -3.70
N ALA A 43 0.04 -5.70 -4.26
CA ALA A 43 0.86 -5.00 -5.24
C ALA A 43 1.30 -3.66 -4.68
N ILE A 44 2.43 -3.16 -5.15
CA ILE A 44 2.98 -1.87 -4.77
C ILE A 44 2.88 -0.92 -5.95
N GLY A 45 2.37 0.27 -5.70
CA GLY A 45 2.29 1.33 -6.67
C GLY A 45 3.04 2.59 -6.24
N ARG A 46 3.14 3.52 -7.16
CA ARG A 46 3.58 4.89 -6.91
C ARG A 46 2.38 5.84 -7.10
N CYS A 47 2.26 6.86 -6.26
CA CYS A 47 1.36 7.98 -6.53
C CYS A 47 2.01 8.97 -7.51
N GLU A 48 1.21 9.83 -8.12
CA GLU A 48 1.68 10.98 -8.90
C GLU A 48 2.16 12.10 -7.97
N LEU A 49 3.00 13.00 -8.49
CA LEU A 49 3.51 14.14 -7.74
C LEU A 49 2.73 15.42 -8.05
N PRO A 50 2.53 16.27 -7.04
CA PRO A 50 2.81 16.07 -5.62
C PRO A 50 1.92 14.99 -4.99
N SER A 51 2.37 14.35 -3.91
CA SER A 51 1.66 13.31 -3.17
C SER A 51 0.48 13.87 -2.37
N ILE A 52 -0.54 14.35 -3.07
CA ILE A 52 -1.76 14.96 -2.52
C ILE A 52 -3.00 14.32 -3.12
N THR A 53 -4.08 14.24 -2.36
CA THR A 53 -5.35 13.63 -2.79
C THR A 53 -5.90 14.24 -4.08
N ALA A 54 -5.79 15.56 -4.26
CA ALA A 54 -6.30 16.25 -5.43
C ALA A 54 -5.71 15.72 -6.76
N LYS A 55 -4.46 15.25 -6.73
CA LYS A 55 -3.73 14.70 -7.89
C LYS A 55 -3.78 13.17 -7.96
N ASN A 56 -4.27 12.49 -6.94
CA ASN A 56 -4.07 11.06 -6.75
C ASN A 56 -5.34 10.25 -6.56
N LYS A 57 -6.47 10.74 -7.01
CA LYS A 57 -7.78 10.06 -6.97
C LYS A 57 -8.29 9.57 -8.33
N GLU A 58 -7.48 9.65 -9.39
CA GLU A 58 -7.86 9.30 -10.76
C GLU A 58 -8.26 7.83 -10.91
N PHE A 59 -7.79 6.95 -10.01
CA PHE A 59 -8.18 5.54 -10.02
C PHE A 59 -9.67 5.33 -9.72
N LEU A 60 -10.35 6.30 -9.09
CA LEU A 60 -11.78 6.22 -8.80
C LEU A 60 -12.63 6.17 -10.08
N GLN A 61 -12.13 6.71 -11.21
CA GLN A 61 -12.81 6.63 -12.51
C GLN A 61 -13.09 5.18 -12.97
N TYR A 62 -12.41 4.20 -12.39
CA TYR A 62 -12.60 2.78 -12.72
C TYR A 62 -13.70 2.11 -11.90
N PHE A 63 -14.37 2.81 -10.98
CA PHE A 63 -15.42 2.32 -10.11
C PHE A 63 -16.68 3.17 -10.28
N ALA A 64 -17.87 2.56 -10.15
CA ALA A 64 -19.10 3.30 -9.97
C ALA A 64 -19.14 3.93 -8.57
N ASP A 65 -19.94 4.98 -8.37
CA ASP A 65 -19.97 5.73 -7.10
C ASP A 65 -20.34 4.85 -5.90
N GLU A 66 -21.17 3.84 -6.10
CA GLU A 66 -21.58 2.85 -5.08
C GLU A 66 -20.49 1.78 -4.79
N ASP A 67 -19.53 1.61 -5.68
CA ASP A 67 -18.49 0.57 -5.59
C ASP A 67 -17.23 1.03 -4.88
N TRP A 68 -17.22 2.25 -4.33
CA TRP A 68 -16.10 2.72 -3.52
C TRP A 68 -16.55 3.54 -2.32
N ARG A 69 -15.69 3.57 -1.30
CA ARG A 69 -15.86 4.42 -0.13
C ARG A 69 -14.52 4.98 0.33
N LYS A 70 -14.53 6.24 0.76
CA LYS A 70 -13.36 6.91 1.31
C LYS A 70 -13.25 6.68 2.82
N ILE A 71 -12.02 6.56 3.31
CA ILE A 71 -11.65 6.47 4.71
C ILE A 71 -10.65 7.60 4.97
N ASP A 72 -11.13 8.71 5.52
CA ASP A 72 -10.35 9.93 5.77
C ASP A 72 -9.67 9.95 7.13
N VAL A 73 -10.18 9.17 8.09
CA VAL A 73 -9.77 9.24 9.51
C VAL A 73 -8.25 9.06 9.69
N LEU A 74 -7.62 8.27 8.81
CA LEU A 74 -6.18 8.05 8.88
C LEU A 74 -5.39 9.34 8.59
N ASP A 75 -5.77 10.07 7.54
CA ASP A 75 -5.17 11.35 7.19
C ASP A 75 -5.46 12.42 8.26
N GLU A 76 -6.67 12.43 8.82
CA GLU A 76 -7.03 13.34 9.93
C GLU A 76 -6.11 13.14 11.14
N ILE A 77 -5.81 11.89 11.53
CA ILE A 77 -4.88 11.59 12.63
C ILE A 77 -3.47 12.11 12.30
N LYS A 78 -3.00 11.89 11.07
CA LYS A 78 -1.67 12.32 10.61
C LYS A 78 -1.51 13.83 10.63
N HIS A 79 -2.57 14.56 10.37
CA HIS A 79 -2.56 16.03 10.44
C HIS A 79 -2.80 16.59 11.85
N HIS A 80 -3.67 15.97 12.64
CA HIS A 80 -4.26 16.54 13.84
C HIS A 80 -4.42 15.56 15.02
N SER A 81 -3.42 14.69 15.25
CA SER A 81 -3.47 13.80 16.42
C SER A 81 -3.63 14.59 17.70
N GLN A 82 -4.55 14.15 18.57
CA GLN A 82 -4.78 14.72 19.89
C GLN A 82 -3.74 14.24 20.92
N VAL A 83 -3.11 13.11 20.66
CA VAL A 83 -2.21 12.44 21.60
C VAL A 83 -0.74 12.63 21.27
N TYR A 84 -0.42 13.13 20.08
CA TYR A 84 0.96 13.24 19.62
C TYR A 84 1.27 14.60 18.98
N ASP A 85 2.38 15.16 19.41
CA ASP A 85 3.12 16.28 18.79
C ASP A 85 4.61 15.96 19.01
N TYR A 86 5.38 15.80 17.92
CA TYR A 86 6.79 15.40 18.00
C TYR A 86 7.65 16.30 18.88
N ARG A 87 7.23 17.55 19.11
CA ARG A 87 7.95 18.50 19.97
C ARG A 87 7.71 18.24 21.47
N LYS A 88 6.66 17.49 21.81
CA LYS A 88 6.22 17.24 23.18
C LYS A 88 6.37 15.79 23.59
N CYS A 89 6.36 14.87 22.63
CA CYS A 89 6.39 13.45 22.87
C CYS A 89 7.44 12.77 22.01
N GLU A 90 8.31 11.97 22.62
CA GLU A 90 9.35 11.22 21.93
C GLU A 90 8.76 10.04 21.14
N TYR A 91 7.77 9.37 21.72
CA TYR A 91 7.14 8.19 21.16
C TYR A 91 5.95 8.57 20.27
N PRO A 92 5.83 7.99 19.07
CA PRO A 92 4.77 8.32 18.11
C PRO A 92 3.45 7.65 18.50
N LEU A 93 2.77 8.17 19.53
CA LEU A 93 1.56 7.57 20.09
C LEU A 93 0.38 7.55 19.11
N HIS A 94 0.35 8.45 18.13
CA HIS A 94 -0.66 8.47 17.06
C HIS A 94 -0.68 7.16 16.23
N LEU A 95 0.44 6.44 16.16
CA LEU A 95 0.47 5.14 15.46
C LEU A 95 -0.51 4.13 16.05
N PHE A 96 -0.81 4.18 17.34
CA PHE A 96 -1.83 3.31 17.93
C PHE A 96 -3.22 3.65 17.41
N GLU A 97 -3.55 4.94 17.31
CA GLU A 97 -4.83 5.40 16.75
C GLU A 97 -4.95 4.99 15.27
N GLU A 98 -3.88 5.11 14.49
CA GLU A 98 -3.85 4.71 13.09
C GLU A 98 -4.02 3.19 12.91
N LEU A 99 -3.33 2.39 13.73
CA LEU A 99 -3.46 0.93 13.71
C LEU A 99 -4.87 0.49 14.12
N ASP A 100 -5.50 1.16 15.08
CA ASP A 100 -6.89 0.89 15.49
C ASP A 100 -7.87 1.18 14.34
N VAL A 101 -7.71 2.29 13.64
CA VAL A 101 -8.51 2.62 12.43
C VAL A 101 -8.36 1.54 11.37
N ILE A 102 -7.13 1.11 11.07
CA ILE A 102 -6.87 0.08 10.06
C ILE A 102 -7.51 -1.24 10.50
N ASP A 103 -7.38 -1.64 11.76
CA ASP A 103 -7.95 -2.87 12.30
C ASP A 103 -9.48 -2.87 12.23
N GLU A 104 -10.12 -1.76 12.61
CA GLU A 104 -11.57 -1.59 12.52
C GLU A 104 -12.09 -1.75 11.09
N GLN A 105 -11.41 -1.12 10.13
CA GLN A 105 -11.78 -1.24 8.72
C GLN A 105 -11.58 -2.67 8.18
N LEU A 106 -10.51 -3.35 8.57
CA LEU A 106 -10.29 -4.74 8.19
C LEU A 106 -11.35 -5.69 8.77
N ARG A 107 -11.80 -5.48 10.01
CA ARG A 107 -12.92 -6.24 10.61
C ARG A 107 -14.23 -6.02 9.86
N MET A 108 -14.50 -4.78 9.48
CA MET A 108 -15.68 -4.45 8.68
C MET A 108 -15.62 -5.15 7.31
N ILE A 109 -14.49 -5.06 6.61
CA ILE A 109 -14.28 -5.74 5.33
C ILE A 109 -14.45 -7.25 5.47
N GLN A 110 -13.84 -7.84 6.49
CA GLN A 110 -13.98 -9.26 6.81
C GLN A 110 -15.46 -9.65 6.99
N SER A 111 -16.21 -8.88 7.76
CA SER A 111 -17.64 -9.13 7.98
C SER A 111 -18.43 -9.12 6.67
N MET A 112 -18.18 -8.15 5.79
CA MET A 112 -18.85 -8.05 4.49
C MET A 112 -18.51 -9.23 3.56
N LEU A 113 -17.24 -9.66 3.54
CA LEU A 113 -16.78 -10.81 2.75
C LEU A 113 -17.39 -12.14 3.28
N VAL A 114 -17.44 -12.32 4.61
CA VAL A 114 -18.00 -13.53 5.23
C VAL A 114 -19.51 -13.62 5.01
N GLN A 115 -20.23 -12.49 5.07
CA GLN A 115 -21.66 -12.42 4.81
C GLN A 115 -22.02 -12.53 3.32
N GLY A 116 -21.04 -12.56 2.42
CA GLY A 116 -21.25 -12.63 0.98
C GLY A 116 -21.79 -11.32 0.36
N MET A 117 -21.69 -10.21 1.08
CA MET A 117 -22.02 -8.87 0.56
C MET A 117 -21.05 -8.44 -0.52
N LEU A 118 -19.78 -8.87 -0.41
CA LEU A 118 -18.70 -8.68 -1.36
C LEU A 118 -18.07 -10.02 -1.72
N GLU A 119 -17.57 -10.15 -2.94
CA GLU A 119 -16.68 -11.24 -3.31
C GLU A 119 -15.21 -10.86 -3.10
N LYS A 120 -14.88 -9.58 -3.32
CA LYS A 120 -13.53 -9.03 -3.15
C LYS A 120 -13.62 -7.62 -2.57
N ALA A 121 -12.65 -7.27 -1.74
CA ALA A 121 -12.40 -5.90 -1.34
C ALA A 121 -11.04 -5.47 -1.89
N LEU A 122 -10.95 -4.23 -2.38
CA LEU A 122 -9.71 -3.63 -2.86
C LEU A 122 -9.37 -2.44 -1.97
N ILE A 123 -8.26 -2.51 -1.26
CA ILE A 123 -7.70 -1.38 -0.52
C ILE A 123 -6.73 -0.65 -1.44
N VAL A 124 -6.94 0.65 -1.59
CA VAL A 124 -6.10 1.54 -2.40
C VAL A 124 -5.83 2.80 -1.60
N ALA A 125 -4.60 3.29 -1.67
CA ALA A 125 -4.23 4.60 -1.14
C ALA A 125 -3.91 5.58 -2.27
N ASP A 126 -4.17 6.84 -2.04
CA ASP A 126 -3.76 7.93 -2.94
C ASP A 126 -2.29 8.29 -2.74
N HIS A 127 -1.86 8.45 -1.52
CA HIS A 127 -0.48 8.71 -1.11
C HIS A 127 -0.21 8.11 0.28
N GLY A 128 1.01 8.20 0.74
CA GLY A 128 1.39 7.99 2.13
C GLY A 128 1.76 9.31 2.81
N ALA A 129 2.39 9.25 3.97
CA ALA A 129 2.85 10.44 4.70
C ALA A 129 4.20 10.17 5.39
N SER A 130 4.95 11.23 5.65
CA SER A 130 6.28 11.14 6.26
C SER A 130 6.32 11.82 7.63
N ARG A 131 6.55 11.03 8.66
CA ARG A 131 6.92 11.52 9.99
C ARG A 131 8.36 12.04 10.01
N LEU A 132 9.23 11.46 9.19
CA LEU A 132 10.63 11.86 9.13
C LEU A 132 10.78 13.29 8.61
N ALA A 133 9.99 13.70 7.63
CA ALA A 133 9.95 15.07 7.14
C ALA A 133 9.51 16.08 8.21
N VAL A 134 8.65 15.68 9.15
CA VAL A 134 8.27 16.52 10.28
C VAL A 134 9.37 16.59 11.34
N ARG A 135 9.95 15.44 11.70
CA ARG A 135 10.92 15.35 12.81
C ARG A 135 12.29 15.91 12.45
N TYR A 136 12.76 15.63 11.25
CA TYR A 136 14.11 15.98 10.79
C TYR A 136 14.14 17.04 9.70
N GLY A 137 12.97 17.47 9.21
CA GLY A 137 12.86 18.46 8.14
C GLY A 137 13.33 19.85 8.59
N HIS A 138 14.18 20.43 7.77
CA HIS A 138 14.65 21.80 7.90
C HIS A 138 14.05 22.67 6.80
N GLU A 139 14.03 23.98 7.03
CA GLU A 139 13.72 24.92 5.97
C GLU A 139 14.84 24.93 4.93
N LEU A 140 14.47 24.74 3.67
CA LEU A 140 15.39 24.82 2.55
C LEU A 140 15.91 26.26 2.43
N ASN A 141 17.21 26.42 2.33
CA ASN A 141 17.82 27.71 2.06
C ASN A 141 17.70 28.03 0.56
N SER A 142 16.54 28.48 0.15
CA SER A 142 16.23 28.83 -1.24
C SER A 142 15.58 30.21 -1.33
N SER A 143 15.56 30.78 -2.52
CA SER A 143 14.83 32.02 -2.81
C SER A 143 13.31 31.82 -2.92
N ILE A 144 12.85 30.56 -2.96
CA ILE A 144 11.42 30.25 -3.01
C ILE A 144 10.87 30.40 -1.60
N GLU A 145 9.93 31.29 -1.44
CA GLU A 145 9.19 31.50 -0.21
C GLU A 145 7.70 31.29 -0.51
N LEU A 146 7.05 30.40 0.24
CA LEU A 146 5.63 30.15 0.10
C LEU A 146 4.86 31.20 0.90
N GLU A 147 3.68 31.57 0.41
CA GLU A 147 2.73 32.33 1.22
C GLU A 147 2.25 31.46 2.40
N GLU A 148 1.93 32.10 3.54
CA GLU A 148 1.63 31.44 4.82
C GLU A 148 0.49 30.39 4.77
N SER A 149 -0.34 30.41 3.78
CA SER A 149 -1.41 29.42 3.56
C SER A 149 -0.92 28.09 3.01
N GLY A 150 0.39 27.88 2.91
CA GLY A 150 1.00 26.73 2.26
C GLY A 150 0.37 25.40 2.63
N GLU A 151 -0.51 24.92 1.78
CA GLU A 151 -0.99 23.56 1.78
C GLU A 151 0.21 22.61 1.82
N HIS A 152 0.03 21.44 2.44
CA HIS A 152 1.06 20.40 2.48
C HIS A 152 2.38 20.79 3.17
N SER A 153 2.34 21.73 4.11
CA SER A 153 3.46 22.07 5.02
C SER A 153 4.79 22.36 4.32
N GLY A 154 4.75 22.88 3.10
CA GLY A 154 5.94 23.25 2.32
C GLY A 154 6.66 22.06 1.66
N ARG A 155 6.00 20.93 1.45
CA ARG A 155 6.59 19.78 0.76
C ARG A 155 6.59 19.93 -0.76
N CYS A 156 5.70 20.77 -1.30
CA CYS A 156 5.64 21.13 -2.71
C CYS A 156 5.25 22.59 -2.90
N CYS A 157 5.50 23.12 -4.08
CA CYS A 157 5.00 24.43 -4.51
C CYS A 157 4.79 24.41 -6.03
N PRO A 158 3.97 25.35 -6.58
CA PRO A 158 3.94 25.59 -8.02
C PRO A 158 5.35 25.85 -8.53
N ALA A 159 5.74 25.20 -9.64
CA ALA A 159 7.02 25.42 -10.27
C ALA A 159 7.03 26.81 -10.94
N ALA A 160 7.39 27.82 -10.17
CA ALA A 160 7.78 29.10 -10.72
C ALA A 160 9.28 29.04 -11.05
N GLU A 161 9.67 29.44 -12.25
CA GLU A 161 11.03 29.62 -12.75
C GLU A 161 12.12 28.78 -12.01
N ASP A 162 12.57 27.74 -12.66
CA ASP A 162 13.49 26.69 -12.20
C ASP A 162 14.52 27.16 -11.15
N PRO A 163 14.38 26.81 -9.88
CA PRO A 163 15.36 27.19 -8.85
C PRO A 163 16.60 26.30 -8.86
N ASN A 164 16.70 25.31 -9.75
CA ASN A 164 17.81 24.33 -9.84
C ASN A 164 18.24 23.78 -8.46
N LEU A 165 17.26 23.35 -7.66
CA LEU A 165 17.48 22.80 -6.35
C LEU A 165 17.80 21.31 -6.44
N SER A 166 18.77 20.86 -5.65
CA SER A 166 18.99 19.42 -5.46
C SER A 166 17.82 18.78 -4.72
N PHE A 167 17.54 17.51 -5.06
CA PHE A 167 16.44 16.73 -4.45
C PHE A 167 15.02 17.28 -4.68
N VAL A 168 14.82 17.97 -5.79
CA VAL A 168 13.50 18.43 -6.25
C VAL A 168 13.13 17.66 -7.51
N ALA A 169 11.94 17.06 -7.48
CA ALA A 169 11.29 16.53 -8.67
C ALA A 169 10.35 17.59 -9.26
N TYR A 170 10.32 17.70 -10.58
CA TYR A 170 9.38 18.59 -11.29
C TYR A 170 8.39 17.73 -12.03
N GLU A 171 7.14 17.79 -11.62
CA GLU A 171 6.06 17.01 -12.23
C GLU A 171 4.77 17.84 -12.22
N ASP A 172 4.06 17.83 -13.31
CA ASP A 172 2.73 18.44 -13.48
C ASP A 172 2.63 19.91 -13.01
N GLY A 173 3.68 20.70 -13.25
CA GLY A 173 3.75 22.10 -12.88
C GLY A 173 4.09 22.38 -11.41
N PHE A 174 4.56 21.37 -10.68
CA PHE A 174 4.99 21.49 -9.29
C PHE A 174 6.48 21.19 -9.13
N ALA A 175 7.11 21.90 -8.19
CA ALA A 175 8.38 21.55 -7.60
C ALA A 175 8.11 20.78 -6.30
N VAL A 176 8.61 19.56 -6.18
CA VAL A 176 8.28 18.60 -5.13
C VAL A 176 9.55 18.10 -4.46
N LEU A 177 9.66 18.24 -3.13
CA LEU A 177 10.85 17.84 -2.39
C LEU A 177 10.92 16.33 -2.19
N ALA A 178 12.01 15.72 -2.67
CA ALA A 178 12.27 14.29 -2.50
C ALA A 178 13.08 13.96 -1.23
N ASN A 179 13.62 14.95 -0.55
CA ASN A 179 14.24 14.83 0.76
C ASN A 179 13.23 15.20 1.88
N TYR A 180 13.69 15.30 3.13
CA TYR A 180 12.82 15.65 4.27
C TYR A 180 12.72 17.15 4.53
N GLU A 181 13.29 17.99 3.71
CA GLU A 181 13.23 19.45 3.86
C GLU A 181 11.86 20.02 3.50
N ARG A 182 11.66 21.28 3.77
CA ARG A 182 10.45 22.03 3.40
C ARG A 182 10.83 23.38 2.79
N PHE A 183 10.03 23.86 1.87
CA PHE A 183 10.14 25.22 1.37
C PHE A 183 9.88 26.23 2.49
N LYS A 184 10.58 27.37 2.42
CA LYS A 184 10.44 28.47 3.37
C LYS A 184 9.01 29.04 3.36
N GLY A 185 8.48 29.41 4.52
CA GLY A 185 7.13 29.96 4.67
C GLY A 185 6.01 28.91 4.79
N GLY A 186 6.28 27.64 4.50
CA GLY A 186 5.32 26.57 4.70
C GLY A 186 4.99 26.33 6.18
N ARG A 187 3.71 26.11 6.52
CA ARG A 187 3.29 25.75 7.87
C ARG A 187 3.98 24.47 8.31
N ARG A 188 4.57 24.48 9.51
CA ARG A 188 5.21 23.32 10.08
C ARG A 188 4.18 22.33 10.61
N ALA A 189 4.21 21.10 10.11
CA ALA A 189 3.42 20.00 10.65
C ALA A 189 3.97 19.50 12.00
N ASN A 190 3.14 18.84 12.78
CA ASN A 190 3.49 18.36 14.13
C ASN A 190 3.39 16.84 14.28
N VAL A 191 2.74 16.17 13.36
CA VAL A 191 2.51 14.72 13.40
C VAL A 191 3.18 14.08 12.18
N GLU A 192 2.54 14.12 11.04
CA GLU A 192 3.06 13.67 9.75
C GLU A 192 2.77 14.70 8.67
N VAL A 193 3.35 14.53 7.49
CA VAL A 193 3.17 15.42 6.36
C VAL A 193 3.23 14.62 5.05
N HIS A 194 2.50 15.09 4.06
CA HIS A 194 2.54 14.60 2.68
C HIS A 194 2.67 15.76 1.69
N GLY A 195 2.67 15.50 0.40
CA GLY A 195 2.85 16.48 -0.67
C GLY A 195 4.24 16.45 -1.26
N GLY A 196 5.17 15.72 -0.67
CA GLY A 196 6.54 15.53 -1.15
C GLY A 196 6.72 14.30 -2.04
N ALA A 197 7.97 13.95 -2.27
CA ALA A 197 8.39 12.81 -3.08
C ALA A 197 9.32 11.86 -2.28
N SER A 198 9.28 11.87 -0.94
CA SER A 198 9.96 10.85 -0.15
C SER A 198 9.29 9.48 -0.35
N LEU A 199 10.00 8.39 -0.08
CA LEU A 199 9.45 7.05 -0.28
C LEU A 199 8.17 6.81 0.52
N GLU A 200 8.11 7.32 1.75
CA GLU A 200 6.95 7.21 2.62
C GLU A 200 5.73 7.94 2.06
N GLU A 201 5.95 9.02 1.32
CA GLU A 201 4.88 9.82 0.72
C GLU A 201 4.37 9.22 -0.60
N VAL A 202 5.26 8.58 -1.41
CA VAL A 202 4.92 8.20 -2.78
C VAL A 202 4.65 6.72 -2.98
N VAL A 203 5.17 5.83 -2.14
CA VAL A 203 4.98 4.39 -2.29
C VAL A 203 3.71 3.95 -1.57
N VAL A 204 2.76 3.42 -2.32
CA VAL A 204 1.43 3.07 -1.81
C VAL A 204 1.08 1.61 -2.05
N PRO A 205 0.34 0.97 -1.13
CA PRO A 205 -0.14 -0.38 -1.30
C PRO A 205 -1.39 -0.42 -2.19
N ILE A 206 -1.56 -1.55 -2.87
CA ILE A 206 -2.79 -1.96 -3.53
C ILE A 206 -3.05 -3.38 -3.05
N ILE A 207 -4.09 -3.58 -2.25
CA ILE A 207 -4.32 -4.85 -1.57
C ILE A 207 -5.68 -5.40 -1.96
N THR A 208 -5.69 -6.57 -2.59
CA THR A 208 -6.93 -7.31 -2.84
C THR A 208 -7.17 -8.29 -1.71
N LEU A 209 -8.35 -8.25 -1.11
CA LEU A 209 -8.78 -9.11 -0.03
C LEU A 209 -9.92 -10.00 -0.49
N THR A 210 -9.84 -11.28 -0.15
CA THR A 210 -10.93 -12.26 -0.33
C THR A 210 -11.08 -13.09 0.94
N LYS A 211 -12.28 -13.66 1.16
CA LYS A 211 -12.48 -14.65 2.23
C LYS A 211 -11.58 -15.86 1.95
N ARG A 212 -10.91 -16.37 2.97
CA ARG A 212 -10.21 -17.66 2.87
C ARG A 212 -11.24 -18.75 2.62
N PRO A 213 -11.03 -19.64 1.65
CA PRO A 213 -11.90 -20.80 1.48
C PRO A 213 -11.97 -21.63 2.75
N ASP A 214 -13.16 -22.16 3.05
CA ASP A 214 -13.37 -22.99 4.25
C ASP A 214 -12.55 -24.30 4.17
N ASN A 215 -12.28 -24.77 2.95
CA ASN A 215 -11.41 -25.91 2.69
C ASN A 215 -10.24 -25.50 1.80
N ILE A 216 -9.02 -25.79 2.24
CA ILE A 216 -7.84 -25.69 1.40
C ILE A 216 -7.76 -26.95 0.55
N GLU A 217 -7.84 -26.79 -0.75
CA GLU A 217 -7.72 -27.87 -1.72
C GLU A 217 -6.33 -27.82 -2.34
N LEU A 218 -5.65 -28.95 -2.29
CA LEU A 218 -4.37 -29.17 -2.94
C LEU A 218 -4.53 -30.33 -3.92
N CYS A 219 -4.09 -30.16 -5.15
CA CYS A 219 -4.06 -31.24 -6.12
C CYS A 219 -2.81 -31.17 -7.01
N PHE A 220 -2.34 -32.33 -7.43
CA PHE A 220 -1.27 -32.41 -8.43
C PHE A 220 -1.87 -32.19 -9.82
N VAL A 221 -1.34 -31.23 -10.56
CA VAL A 221 -1.73 -30.96 -11.96
C VAL A 221 -1.29 -32.12 -12.86
N ASN A 222 -0.14 -32.71 -12.55
CA ASN A 222 0.43 -33.86 -13.24
C ASN A 222 0.64 -35.05 -12.27
N PRO A 223 -0.41 -35.78 -11.89
CA PRO A 223 -0.34 -36.82 -10.87
C PRO A 223 0.49 -38.05 -11.27
N VAL A 224 0.88 -38.14 -12.52
CA VAL A 224 1.75 -39.22 -13.07
C VAL A 224 2.97 -38.58 -13.71
N ILE A 225 4.15 -38.92 -13.18
CA ILE A 225 5.43 -38.45 -13.72
C ILE A 225 6.10 -39.62 -14.45
N ALA A 226 6.34 -39.43 -15.74
CA ALA A 226 7.11 -40.39 -16.53
C ALA A 226 8.62 -40.12 -16.33
N LEU A 227 9.33 -41.05 -15.70
CA LEU A 227 10.77 -40.98 -15.56
C LEU A 227 11.46 -41.21 -16.90
N LYS A 228 12.27 -40.23 -17.31
CA LYS A 228 13.10 -40.33 -18.55
C LYS A 228 14.57 -40.20 -18.17
N PRO A 229 15.47 -40.96 -18.79
CA PRO A 229 16.91 -40.82 -18.54
C PRO A 229 17.39 -39.39 -18.83
N ARG A 230 18.14 -38.80 -17.89
CA ARG A 230 18.72 -37.44 -17.97
C ARG A 230 17.73 -36.29 -18.00
N VAL A 231 16.50 -36.52 -17.57
CA VAL A 231 15.48 -35.45 -17.40
C VAL A 231 15.07 -35.44 -15.97
N THR A 232 15.22 -34.30 -15.29
CA THR A 232 14.74 -34.10 -13.94
C THR A 232 13.20 -34.17 -13.91
N PRO A 233 12.61 -35.04 -13.11
CA PRO A 233 11.16 -35.11 -13.01
C PRO A 233 10.60 -33.82 -12.39
N GLU A 234 9.51 -33.33 -12.95
CA GLU A 234 8.81 -32.16 -12.43
C GLU A 234 7.42 -32.54 -11.92
N LEU A 235 7.07 -32.03 -10.77
CA LEU A 235 5.75 -32.13 -10.16
C LEU A 235 5.15 -30.73 -10.04
N VAL A 236 3.91 -30.56 -10.48
CA VAL A 236 3.18 -29.30 -10.34
C VAL A 236 2.01 -29.48 -9.39
N LEU A 237 2.01 -28.69 -8.32
CA LEU A 237 0.93 -28.62 -7.33
C LEU A 237 0.08 -27.38 -7.60
N TYR A 238 -1.23 -27.56 -7.57
CA TYR A 238 -2.22 -26.47 -7.52
C TYR A 238 -2.81 -26.35 -6.11
N SER A 239 -3.06 -25.11 -5.70
CA SER A 239 -3.82 -24.77 -4.50
C SER A 239 -4.94 -23.79 -4.84
N ASN A 240 -6.12 -23.95 -4.26
CA ASN A 240 -7.21 -22.97 -4.37
C ASN A 240 -6.91 -21.66 -3.63
N VAL A 241 -5.88 -21.63 -2.76
CA VAL A 241 -5.37 -20.44 -2.06
C VAL A 241 -3.93 -20.13 -2.46
N PRO A 242 -3.47 -18.86 -2.39
CA PRO A 242 -2.07 -18.52 -2.63
C PRO A 242 -1.12 -19.24 -1.64
N LEU A 243 -0.05 -19.80 -2.17
CA LEU A 243 1.02 -20.43 -1.41
C LEU A 243 2.07 -19.37 -1.05
N SER A 244 2.69 -19.46 0.13
CA SER A 244 3.74 -18.51 0.54
C SER A 244 5.15 -19.06 0.38
N LYS A 245 5.39 -20.31 0.78
CA LYS A 245 6.67 -21.02 0.68
C LYS A 245 6.37 -22.48 0.42
N PRO A 246 6.03 -22.87 -0.82
CA PRO A 246 5.68 -24.24 -1.13
C PRO A 246 6.89 -25.14 -0.93
N ARG A 247 6.71 -26.22 -0.16
CA ARG A 247 7.72 -27.23 0.10
C ARG A 247 7.08 -28.61 0.09
N LEU A 248 7.70 -29.54 -0.57
CA LEU A 248 7.27 -30.93 -0.66
C LEU A 248 8.21 -31.82 0.13
N LEU A 249 7.68 -32.76 0.86
CA LEU A 249 8.44 -33.80 1.57
C LEU A 249 8.20 -35.14 0.88
N ILE A 250 9.24 -35.77 0.36
CA ILE A 250 9.19 -37.11 -0.24
C ILE A 250 10.30 -37.96 0.38
N ASP A 251 9.95 -39.07 0.95
CA ASP A 251 10.87 -40.07 1.54
C ASP A 251 11.89 -39.48 2.55
N GLY A 252 11.56 -38.36 3.19
CA GLY A 252 12.39 -37.66 4.15
C GLY A 252 13.20 -36.49 3.61
N ASP A 253 13.22 -36.29 2.29
CA ASP A 253 13.88 -35.16 1.63
C ASP A 253 12.90 -34.03 1.35
N PHE A 254 13.37 -32.78 1.52
CA PHE A 254 12.60 -31.56 1.22
C PHE A 254 12.96 -30.99 -0.14
N TYR A 255 11.93 -30.72 -0.92
CA TYR A 255 12.03 -30.05 -2.23
C TYR A 255 11.33 -28.69 -2.14
N ASP A 256 12.06 -27.62 -2.37
CA ASP A 256 11.50 -26.26 -2.40
C ASP A 256 10.80 -26.03 -3.76
N GLY A 257 9.59 -25.47 -3.72
CA GLY A 257 8.80 -25.24 -4.91
C GLY A 257 9.00 -23.82 -5.48
N GLU A 258 9.02 -23.73 -6.79
CA GLU A 258 9.02 -22.48 -7.53
C GLU A 258 7.63 -22.15 -8.06
N PHE A 259 7.24 -20.86 -8.04
CA PHE A 259 5.97 -20.42 -8.63
C PHE A 259 6.05 -20.43 -10.17
N VAL A 260 5.04 -21.01 -10.81
CA VAL A 260 5.03 -21.17 -12.28
C VAL A 260 4.41 -19.97 -12.99
N ALA A 261 3.21 -19.57 -12.61
CA ALA A 261 2.47 -18.49 -13.25
C ALA A 261 1.83 -17.54 -12.24
N ASP A 262 1.42 -18.08 -11.12
CA ASP A 262 0.80 -17.37 -10.02
C ASP A 262 1.20 -18.01 -8.69
N LYS A 263 0.81 -17.41 -7.58
CA LYS A 263 1.09 -17.99 -6.27
C LYS A 263 0.27 -19.24 -5.92
N LYS A 264 -0.60 -19.71 -6.80
CA LYS A 264 -1.43 -20.89 -6.63
C LYS A 264 -0.84 -22.15 -7.28
N HIS A 265 0.15 -21.99 -8.12
CA HIS A 265 0.84 -23.12 -8.77
C HIS A 265 2.31 -23.14 -8.36
N ALA A 266 2.75 -24.26 -7.81
CA ALA A 266 4.14 -24.50 -7.44
C ALA A 266 4.69 -25.70 -8.19
N ARG A 267 5.87 -25.54 -8.81
CA ARG A 267 6.64 -26.58 -9.48
C ARG A 267 7.75 -27.06 -8.55
N PHE A 268 7.95 -28.35 -8.50
CA PHE A 268 9.02 -29.02 -7.77
C PHE A 268 9.83 -29.86 -8.73
N GLU A 269 11.13 -29.73 -8.70
CA GLU A 269 12.08 -30.64 -9.34
C GLU A 269 12.45 -31.73 -8.33
N ILE A 270 12.20 -33.00 -8.72
CA ILE A 270 12.31 -34.16 -7.82
C ILE A 270 13.49 -35.04 -8.21
#